data_e29a50eac5b8d79f8c046be059bd0ab0
#
_entry.id   e29a50eac5b8d79f8c046be059bd0ab0
#
_cell.length_a   1.000
_cell.length_b   1.000
_cell.length_c   1.000
_cell.angle_alpha   90.00
_cell.angle_beta   90.00
_cell.angle_gamma   90.00
#
_symmetry.space_group_name_H-M   'P 1'
#
loop_
_entity.id
_entity.type
_entity.pdbx_description
1 polymer ?
#
loop_
_entity_poly.entity_id
_entity_poly.type
_entity_poly.pdbx_seq_one_letter_code
_entity_poly.pdbx_strand_id
1 'polypeptide(L)'
;MLNKFPLWKNILVVTVLLLGLLYALPNLYPDDPAIQISHENDPVTQIDVGMATDALRAQGIDYFGDELNDLGGLIRFSSLEDQLSAKAVIEDTLGEGYIVALNLAPTTPDFLQGIGASRMNLGLDLQGGVHFLMEVDMDTAQRRRMENILSNIRQELRNERIRARNMEVLEDYSIELSFADEESRSQARNIVREGFADLQVIGRESGGEYLLDLAMTPESVEQMRSDTITANQTSIRNRVDSLGVSEPVIQQQGPNRIVVELPGVQDTAQAKRILQRIATLQFHLSAEVGAPSASYETYEYQGTPVNVNNDVILQGDRVSNVRSSLDQYGQPQVVINLDAEGGQQVN
;
A
#
# COMPACT_ATOMS: atom_id res chain seq x y z
N MET A 1 37.49 41.60 -33.80
CA MET A 1 37.38 40.42 -34.67
C MET A 1 35.99 39.83 -34.43
N LEU A 2 35.07 39.94 -35.39
CA LEU A 2 33.77 39.29 -35.35
C LEU A 2 34.00 37.79 -35.46
N ASN A 3 33.70 37.06 -34.42
CA ASN A 3 33.84 35.60 -34.35
C ASN A 3 32.83 34.97 -35.34
N LYS A 4 33.26 34.60 -36.54
CA LYS A 4 32.43 33.96 -37.57
C LYS A 4 32.28 32.48 -37.22
N PHE A 5 31.22 32.18 -36.52
CA PHE A 5 30.85 30.77 -36.32
C PHE A 5 30.44 30.09 -37.64
N PRO A 6 30.89 28.87 -37.93
CA PRO A 6 30.46 28.13 -39.11
C PRO A 6 28.93 27.88 -39.05
N LEU A 7 28.29 27.88 -40.22
CA LEU A 7 26.82 27.76 -40.34
C LEU A 7 26.19 26.60 -39.57
N TRP A 8 26.89 25.46 -39.51
CA TRP A 8 26.39 24.30 -38.76
C TRP A 8 26.23 24.56 -37.25
N LYS A 9 27.11 25.40 -36.64
CA LYS A 9 26.97 25.77 -35.24
C LYS A 9 25.76 26.67 -35.01
N ASN A 10 25.50 27.61 -35.94
CA ASN A 10 24.32 28.46 -35.85
C ASN A 10 23.06 27.66 -36.02
N ILE A 11 23.02 26.70 -36.97
CA ILE A 11 21.90 25.78 -37.13
C ILE A 11 21.66 24.93 -35.86
N LEU A 12 22.75 24.41 -35.27
CA LEU A 12 22.66 23.63 -34.04
C LEU A 12 22.05 24.45 -32.90
N VAL A 13 22.55 25.69 -32.70
CA VAL A 13 22.00 26.57 -31.65
C VAL A 13 20.53 26.89 -31.88
N VAL A 14 20.14 27.21 -33.12
CA VAL A 14 18.74 27.49 -33.45
C VAL A 14 17.88 26.24 -33.24
N THR A 15 18.34 25.07 -33.62
CA THR A 15 17.62 23.80 -33.41
C THR A 15 17.42 23.52 -31.92
N VAL A 16 18.45 23.69 -31.10
CA VAL A 16 18.35 23.52 -29.65
C VAL A 16 17.36 24.50 -29.02
N LEU A 17 17.39 25.76 -29.47
CA LEU A 17 16.44 26.77 -28.99
C LEU A 17 15.01 26.46 -29.40
N LEU A 18 14.78 26.01 -30.64
CA LEU A 18 13.43 25.60 -31.10
C LEU A 18 12.92 24.38 -30.36
N LEU A 19 13.78 23.38 -30.12
CA LEU A 19 13.43 22.21 -29.30
C LEU A 19 13.11 22.63 -27.87
N GLY A 20 13.94 23.47 -27.26
CA GLY A 20 13.70 24.00 -25.92
C GLY A 20 12.38 24.77 -25.83
N LEU A 21 12.07 25.61 -26.85
CA LEU A 21 10.78 26.31 -26.91
C LEU A 21 9.60 25.33 -27.04
N LEU A 22 9.72 24.31 -27.89
CA LEU A 22 8.70 23.29 -28.09
C LEU A 22 8.40 22.54 -26.80
N TYR A 23 9.45 22.12 -26.07
CA TYR A 23 9.31 21.44 -24.78
C TYR A 23 8.86 22.36 -23.62
N ALA A 24 8.96 23.69 -23.79
CA ALA A 24 8.45 24.66 -22.84
C ALA A 24 6.98 25.02 -23.04
N LEU A 25 6.42 24.75 -24.25
CA LEU A 25 5.03 25.09 -24.60
C LEU A 25 3.97 24.52 -23.62
N PRO A 26 4.09 23.29 -23.11
CA PRO A 26 3.10 22.75 -22.15
C PRO A 26 2.88 23.65 -20.92
N ASN A 27 3.89 24.42 -20.49
CA ASN A 27 3.75 25.32 -19.33
C ASN A 27 2.82 26.52 -19.57
N LEU A 28 2.40 26.78 -20.81
CA LEU A 28 1.41 27.81 -21.16
C LEU A 28 -0.03 27.33 -20.97
N TYR A 29 -0.24 26.03 -20.73
CA TYR A 29 -1.56 25.41 -20.57
C TYR A 29 -1.80 25.15 -19.08
N PRO A 30 -2.55 26.01 -18.33
CA PRO A 30 -2.86 25.76 -16.93
C PRO A 30 -3.78 24.55 -16.79
N ASP A 31 -3.64 23.80 -15.70
CA ASP A 31 -4.55 22.69 -15.43
C ASP A 31 -5.94 23.19 -15.06
N ASP A 32 -6.96 22.44 -15.47
CA ASP A 32 -8.34 22.73 -15.12
C ASP A 32 -8.69 22.13 -13.75
N PRO A 33 -9.50 22.81 -12.93
CA PRO A 33 -10.12 22.19 -11.77
C PRO A 33 -10.93 20.97 -12.20
N ALA A 34 -10.72 19.83 -11.54
CA ALA A 34 -11.41 18.60 -11.90
C ALA A 34 -11.75 17.76 -10.68
N ILE A 35 -12.74 16.89 -10.80
CA ILE A 35 -13.07 15.87 -9.81
C ILE A 35 -12.72 14.52 -10.39
N GLN A 36 -11.90 13.77 -9.67
CA GLN A 36 -11.61 12.39 -9.92
C GLN A 36 -12.56 11.51 -9.11
N ILE A 37 -13.26 10.61 -9.77
CA ILE A 37 -14.15 9.63 -9.17
C ILE A 37 -13.51 8.27 -9.28
N SER A 38 -13.26 7.61 -8.16
CA SER A 38 -12.80 6.23 -8.10
C SER A 38 -13.67 5.41 -7.16
N HIS A 39 -13.60 4.09 -7.23
CA HIS A 39 -14.33 3.20 -6.34
C HIS A 39 -13.37 2.28 -5.62
N GLU A 40 -13.68 1.91 -4.36
CA GLU A 40 -12.76 1.15 -3.50
C GLU A 40 -12.46 -0.26 -4.03
N ASN A 41 -13.46 -0.92 -4.59
CA ASN A 41 -13.39 -2.34 -4.95
C ASN A 41 -13.62 -2.62 -6.44
N ASP A 42 -14.34 -1.73 -7.13
CA ASP A 42 -14.78 -1.94 -8.51
C ASP A 42 -14.27 -0.82 -9.43
N PRO A 43 -14.03 -1.08 -10.71
CA PRO A 43 -13.72 -0.01 -11.66
C PRO A 43 -14.96 0.88 -11.86
N VAL A 44 -14.75 2.20 -11.85
CA VAL A 44 -15.79 3.18 -12.20
C VAL A 44 -16.20 2.97 -13.64
N THR A 45 -17.49 3.03 -13.89
CA THR A 45 -18.07 2.84 -15.22
C THR A 45 -18.58 4.16 -15.82
N GLN A 46 -18.88 4.15 -17.12
CA GLN A 46 -19.50 5.31 -17.78
C GLN A 46 -20.89 5.62 -17.20
N ILE A 47 -21.56 4.63 -16.60
CA ILE A 47 -22.86 4.82 -15.93
C ILE A 47 -22.69 5.68 -14.68
N ASP A 48 -21.66 5.41 -13.88
CA ASP A 48 -21.37 6.14 -12.65
C ASP A 48 -21.04 7.62 -12.96
N VAL A 49 -20.21 7.86 -13.98
CA VAL A 49 -19.90 9.20 -14.47
C VAL A 49 -21.18 9.88 -14.99
N GLY A 50 -22.04 9.13 -15.69
CA GLY A 50 -23.35 9.61 -16.13
C GLY A 50 -24.27 10.04 -14.99
N MET A 51 -24.37 9.23 -13.93
CA MET A 51 -25.14 9.58 -12.73
C MET A 51 -24.61 10.85 -12.06
N ALA A 52 -23.29 10.96 -11.92
CA ALA A 52 -22.65 12.16 -11.37
C ALA A 52 -22.97 13.42 -12.20
N THR A 53 -22.78 13.34 -13.52
CA THR A 53 -23.03 14.49 -14.43
C THR A 53 -24.49 14.88 -14.52
N ASP A 54 -25.42 13.92 -14.44
CA ASP A 54 -26.85 14.21 -14.41
C ASP A 54 -27.25 14.90 -13.10
N ALA A 55 -26.68 14.51 -11.97
CA ALA A 55 -26.89 15.19 -10.70
C ALA A 55 -26.37 16.63 -10.71
N LEU A 56 -25.19 16.87 -11.31
CA LEU A 56 -24.64 18.21 -11.48
C LEU A 56 -25.56 19.10 -12.31
N ARG A 57 -26.08 18.60 -13.44
CA ARG A 57 -27.06 19.32 -14.27
C ARG A 57 -28.33 19.64 -13.50
N ALA A 58 -28.83 18.69 -12.69
CA ALA A 58 -30.04 18.90 -11.88
C ALA A 58 -29.86 20.00 -10.83
N GLN A 59 -28.63 20.19 -10.31
CA GLN A 59 -28.30 21.26 -9.36
C GLN A 59 -27.82 22.55 -10.01
N GLY A 60 -27.73 22.59 -11.36
CA GLY A 60 -27.29 23.78 -12.09
C GLY A 60 -25.81 24.09 -11.94
N ILE A 61 -24.97 23.07 -11.68
CA ILE A 61 -23.51 23.21 -11.60
C ILE A 61 -22.93 22.96 -12.99
N ASP A 62 -22.21 23.95 -13.50
CA ASP A 62 -21.62 23.89 -14.84
C ASP A 62 -20.31 23.07 -14.85
N TYR A 63 -20.23 22.12 -15.79
CA TYR A 63 -19.02 21.39 -16.13
C TYR A 63 -18.85 21.35 -17.66
N PHE A 64 -17.62 21.13 -18.16
CA PHE A 64 -17.39 21.20 -19.61
C PHE A 64 -16.73 19.95 -20.21
N GLY A 65 -16.36 18.95 -19.43
CA GLY A 65 -15.80 17.71 -19.93
C GLY A 65 -15.91 16.61 -18.89
N ASP A 66 -16.25 15.42 -19.37
CA ASP A 66 -16.24 14.19 -18.59
C ASP A 66 -15.53 13.09 -19.39
N GLU A 67 -14.65 12.36 -18.73
CA GLU A 67 -13.88 11.26 -19.34
C GLU A 67 -13.69 10.12 -18.35
N LEU A 68 -13.54 8.91 -18.87
CA LEU A 68 -13.16 7.73 -18.13
C LEU A 68 -11.72 7.38 -18.47
N ASN A 69 -10.86 7.31 -17.45
CA ASN A 69 -9.45 6.95 -17.59
C ASN A 69 -9.10 5.75 -16.68
N ASP A 70 -7.84 5.33 -16.68
CA ASP A 70 -7.38 4.18 -15.89
C ASP A 70 -7.52 4.38 -14.37
N LEU A 71 -7.67 5.63 -13.91
CA LEU A 71 -7.87 6.01 -12.51
C LEU A 71 -9.36 6.15 -12.15
N GLY A 72 -10.28 6.04 -13.10
CA GLY A 72 -11.72 6.19 -12.94
C GLY A 72 -12.32 7.33 -13.72
N GLY A 73 -13.44 7.92 -13.24
CA GLY A 73 -14.12 9.05 -13.90
C GLY A 73 -13.44 10.38 -13.58
N LEU A 74 -13.28 11.24 -14.58
CA LEU A 74 -12.77 12.60 -14.42
C LEU A 74 -13.79 13.60 -14.98
N ILE A 75 -14.18 14.60 -14.16
CA ILE A 75 -15.10 15.67 -14.56
C ILE A 75 -14.39 17.02 -14.39
N ARG A 76 -14.40 17.86 -15.45
CA ARG A 76 -13.69 19.15 -15.53
C ARG A 76 -14.62 20.32 -15.25
N PHE A 77 -14.11 21.32 -14.54
CA PHE A 77 -14.84 22.54 -14.15
C PHE A 77 -14.10 23.79 -14.59
N SER A 78 -14.87 24.86 -14.83
CA SER A 78 -14.31 26.16 -15.21
C SER A 78 -13.83 26.96 -14.00
N SER A 79 -14.28 26.62 -12.80
CA SER A 79 -13.91 27.32 -11.55
C SER A 79 -13.72 26.37 -10.37
N LEU A 80 -12.92 26.81 -9.40
CA LEU A 80 -12.77 26.10 -8.12
C LEU A 80 -14.06 26.10 -7.30
N GLU A 81 -14.92 27.10 -7.45
CA GLU A 81 -16.20 27.19 -6.74
C GLU A 81 -17.17 26.11 -7.23
N ASP A 82 -17.26 25.91 -8.57
CA ASP A 82 -18.07 24.85 -9.15
C ASP A 82 -17.52 23.48 -8.77
N GLN A 83 -16.21 23.28 -8.80
CA GLN A 83 -15.57 22.05 -8.37
C GLN A 83 -15.89 21.69 -6.92
N LEU A 84 -15.82 22.65 -5.99
CA LEU A 84 -16.13 22.42 -4.57
C LEU A 84 -17.61 22.10 -4.36
N SER A 85 -18.51 22.81 -5.06
CA SER A 85 -19.94 22.57 -4.99
C SER A 85 -20.32 21.22 -5.58
N ALA A 86 -19.70 20.85 -6.71
CA ALA A 86 -19.90 19.58 -7.38
C ALA A 86 -19.49 18.38 -6.53
N LYS A 87 -18.40 18.51 -5.75
CA LYS A 87 -17.93 17.43 -4.88
C LYS A 87 -19.03 16.92 -3.97
N ALA A 88 -19.70 17.81 -3.23
CA ALA A 88 -20.75 17.42 -2.29
C ALA A 88 -21.95 16.75 -2.99
N VAL A 89 -22.32 17.23 -4.17
CA VAL A 89 -23.42 16.66 -4.97
C VAL A 89 -23.07 15.27 -5.48
N ILE A 90 -21.84 15.06 -5.95
CA ILE A 90 -21.37 13.77 -6.47
C ILE A 90 -21.25 12.76 -5.33
N GLU A 91 -20.70 13.16 -4.17
CA GLU A 91 -20.60 12.30 -2.97
C GLU A 91 -21.98 11.81 -2.51
N ASP A 92 -22.96 12.71 -2.46
CA ASP A 92 -24.36 12.37 -2.06
C ASP A 92 -25.05 11.46 -3.10
N THR A 93 -24.75 11.65 -4.38
CA THR A 93 -25.38 10.91 -5.48
C THR A 93 -24.84 9.49 -5.63
N LEU A 94 -23.51 9.32 -5.55
CA LEU A 94 -22.88 8.02 -5.75
C LEU A 94 -22.89 7.17 -4.48
N GLY A 95 -22.90 7.79 -3.29
CA GLY A 95 -22.98 7.12 -2.01
C GLY A 95 -21.69 6.47 -1.53
N GLU A 96 -21.83 5.52 -0.60
CA GLU A 96 -20.71 4.83 0.03
C GLU A 96 -19.96 3.94 -0.98
N GLY A 97 -18.63 3.84 -0.82
CA GLY A 97 -17.73 3.08 -1.70
C GLY A 97 -17.07 3.90 -2.80
N TYR A 98 -17.64 5.07 -3.15
CA TYR A 98 -17.00 5.98 -4.09
C TYR A 98 -16.08 6.98 -3.40
N ILE A 99 -14.93 7.23 -4.02
CA ILE A 99 -13.95 8.23 -3.60
C ILE A 99 -14.03 9.40 -4.60
N VAL A 100 -14.47 10.55 -4.12
CA VAL A 100 -14.63 11.78 -4.90
C VAL A 100 -13.53 12.76 -4.51
N ALA A 101 -12.45 12.82 -5.31
CA ALA A 101 -11.27 13.61 -5.01
C ALA A 101 -11.21 14.90 -5.84
N LEU A 102 -10.89 16.02 -5.18
CA LEU A 102 -10.54 17.25 -5.88
C LEU A 102 -9.18 17.08 -6.56
N ASN A 103 -9.11 17.27 -7.86
CA ASN A 103 -7.93 17.07 -8.68
C ASN A 103 -7.74 18.24 -9.65
N LEU A 104 -6.62 18.23 -10.37
CA LEU A 104 -6.31 19.15 -11.45
C LEU A 104 -6.09 18.31 -12.72
N ALA A 105 -6.85 18.61 -13.77
CA ALA A 105 -6.79 17.90 -15.05
C ALA A 105 -5.84 18.62 -16.01
N PRO A 106 -4.85 17.95 -16.61
CA PRO A 106 -3.95 18.57 -17.57
C PRO A 106 -4.69 19.00 -18.83
N THR A 107 -4.37 20.20 -19.33
CA THR A 107 -4.94 20.75 -20.56
C THR A 107 -3.95 20.73 -21.74
N THR A 108 -2.78 20.11 -21.55
CA THR A 108 -1.73 20.02 -22.58
C THR A 108 -2.26 19.26 -23.80
N PRO A 109 -2.20 19.84 -25.03
CA PRO A 109 -2.66 19.18 -26.23
C PRO A 109 -1.96 17.85 -26.52
N ASP A 110 -2.70 16.87 -27.06
CA ASP A 110 -2.23 15.50 -27.33
C ASP A 110 -0.96 15.44 -28.20
N PHE A 111 -0.79 16.37 -29.15
CA PHE A 111 0.40 16.37 -29.99
C PHE A 111 1.69 16.71 -29.22
N LEU A 112 1.59 17.50 -28.14
CA LEU A 112 2.71 17.79 -27.25
C LEU A 112 2.99 16.60 -26.31
N GLN A 113 1.90 15.98 -25.80
CA GLN A 113 2.03 14.76 -25.01
C GLN A 113 2.64 13.62 -25.85
N GLY A 114 2.26 13.48 -27.11
CA GLY A 114 2.76 12.45 -28.03
C GLY A 114 4.26 12.52 -28.33
N ILE A 115 4.90 13.70 -28.15
CA ILE A 115 6.37 13.87 -28.24
C ILE A 115 7.06 13.83 -26.87
N GLY A 116 6.32 13.48 -25.81
CA GLY A 116 6.84 13.44 -24.45
C GLY A 116 7.05 14.81 -23.79
N ALA A 117 6.47 15.89 -24.38
CA ALA A 117 6.50 17.21 -23.78
C ALA A 117 5.35 17.31 -22.75
N SER A 118 5.71 17.36 -21.48
CA SER A 118 4.78 17.54 -20.38
C SER A 118 5.03 18.90 -19.70
N ARG A 119 4.00 19.39 -18.99
CA ARG A 119 4.14 20.54 -18.14
C ARG A 119 5.17 20.27 -17.06
N MET A 120 5.91 21.31 -16.66
CA MET A 120 6.83 21.19 -15.53
C MET A 120 6.05 20.97 -14.25
N ASN A 121 6.35 19.87 -13.55
CA ASN A 121 5.71 19.55 -12.28
C ASN A 121 6.15 20.57 -11.24
N LEU A 122 5.17 21.27 -10.71
CA LEU A 122 5.38 22.24 -9.65
C LEU A 122 5.33 21.48 -8.32
N GLY A 123 6.42 21.61 -7.54
CA GLY A 123 6.44 21.06 -6.19
C GLY A 123 5.44 21.73 -5.25
N LEU A 124 5.30 21.19 -4.06
CA LEU A 124 4.39 21.64 -3.00
C LEU A 124 4.47 23.15 -2.73
N ASP A 125 5.68 23.74 -2.80
CA ASP A 125 5.94 25.14 -2.54
C ASP A 125 5.31 26.10 -3.58
N LEU A 126 5.09 25.63 -4.80
CA LEU A 126 4.57 26.46 -5.90
C LEU A 126 3.10 26.15 -6.25
N GLN A 127 2.67 24.93 -6.07
CA GLN A 127 1.31 24.50 -6.39
C GLN A 127 0.42 24.42 -5.15
N GLY A 128 1.02 24.42 -3.94
CA GLY A 128 0.34 24.09 -2.71
C GLY A 128 0.09 22.58 -2.63
N GLY A 129 -0.60 22.15 -1.57
CA GLY A 129 -0.90 20.74 -1.38
C GLY A 129 -0.72 20.33 0.08
N VAL A 130 -0.54 19.02 0.31
CA VAL A 130 -0.45 18.45 1.64
C VAL A 130 0.89 17.75 1.83
N HIS A 131 1.50 18.00 2.98
CA HIS A 131 2.71 17.32 3.43
C HIS A 131 2.39 16.51 4.69
N PHE A 132 2.60 15.19 4.63
CA PHE A 132 2.51 14.31 5.79
C PHE A 132 3.89 13.78 6.18
N LEU A 133 4.16 13.78 7.47
CA LEU A 133 5.25 13.03 8.07
C LEU A 133 4.63 11.85 8.83
N MET A 134 4.85 10.65 8.33
CA MET A 134 4.34 9.41 8.92
C MET A 134 5.48 8.69 9.63
N GLU A 135 5.20 8.15 10.79
CA GLU A 135 6.15 7.31 11.54
C GLU A 135 5.67 5.86 11.51
N VAL A 136 6.59 4.96 11.20
CA VAL A 136 6.33 3.51 11.21
C VAL A 136 6.61 2.99 12.61
N ASP A 137 5.63 2.34 13.21
CA ASP A 137 5.74 1.69 14.51
C ASP A 137 6.60 0.42 14.39
N MET A 138 7.91 0.59 14.56
CA MET A 138 8.88 -0.49 14.46
C MET A 138 8.78 -1.47 15.65
N ASP A 139 8.34 -1.00 16.80
CA ASP A 139 8.18 -1.84 18.00
C ASP A 139 7.06 -2.86 17.76
N THR A 140 5.92 -2.41 17.26
CA THR A 140 4.84 -3.31 16.89
C THR A 140 5.24 -4.24 15.74
N ALA A 141 5.97 -3.76 14.74
CA ALA A 141 6.45 -4.59 13.64
C ALA A 141 7.39 -5.69 14.13
N GLN A 142 8.36 -5.36 15.00
CA GLN A 142 9.29 -6.33 15.57
C GLN A 142 8.58 -7.37 16.44
N ARG A 143 7.67 -6.92 17.29
CA ARG A 143 6.86 -7.84 18.13
C ARG A 143 6.09 -8.84 17.28
N ARG A 144 5.36 -8.37 16.27
CA ARG A 144 4.61 -9.24 15.33
C ARG A 144 5.51 -10.22 14.59
N ARG A 145 6.70 -9.78 14.17
CA ARG A 145 7.67 -10.67 13.52
C ARG A 145 8.09 -11.79 14.47
N MET A 146 8.38 -11.47 15.73
CA MET A 146 8.77 -12.48 16.73
C MET A 146 7.61 -13.41 17.12
N GLU A 147 6.38 -12.91 17.19
CA GLU A 147 5.19 -13.74 17.41
C GLU A 147 4.96 -14.73 16.27
N ASN A 148 5.16 -14.31 15.03
CA ASN A 148 5.08 -15.19 13.86
C ASN A 148 6.17 -16.26 13.89
N ILE A 149 7.42 -15.86 14.18
CA ILE A 149 8.54 -16.80 14.35
C ILE A 149 8.23 -17.80 15.47
N LEU A 150 7.71 -17.35 16.60
CA LEU A 150 7.31 -18.23 17.71
C LEU A 150 6.24 -19.23 17.29
N SER A 151 5.27 -18.80 16.49
CA SER A 151 4.23 -19.70 15.96
C SER A 151 4.83 -20.78 15.06
N ASN A 152 5.75 -20.41 14.19
CA ASN A 152 6.45 -21.36 13.31
C ASN A 152 7.32 -22.34 14.11
N ILE A 153 8.10 -21.84 15.07
CA ILE A 153 8.90 -22.69 15.97
C ILE A 153 8.00 -23.66 16.73
N ARG A 154 6.84 -23.19 17.23
CA ARG A 154 5.86 -24.05 17.93
C ARG A 154 5.35 -25.17 17.04
N GLN A 155 5.15 -24.90 15.75
CA GLN A 155 4.73 -25.92 14.77
C GLN A 155 5.85 -26.93 14.52
N GLU A 156 7.09 -26.49 14.30
CA GLU A 156 8.23 -27.37 14.08
C GLU A 156 8.51 -28.27 15.28
N LEU A 157 8.50 -27.71 16.51
CA LEU A 157 8.67 -28.49 17.73
C LEU A 157 7.56 -29.53 17.91
N ARG A 158 6.31 -29.24 17.52
CA ARG A 158 5.19 -30.20 17.51
C ARG A 158 5.42 -31.33 16.51
N ASN A 159 5.88 -31.02 15.32
CA ASN A 159 6.18 -31.99 14.26
C ASN A 159 7.25 -32.99 14.73
N GLU A 160 8.29 -32.48 15.38
CA GLU A 160 9.40 -33.28 15.93
C GLU A 160 9.08 -33.87 17.32
N ARG A 161 7.86 -33.64 17.84
CA ARG A 161 7.38 -34.15 19.14
C ARG A 161 8.20 -33.67 20.34
N ILE A 162 8.85 -32.52 20.24
CA ILE A 162 9.59 -31.88 21.34
C ILE A 162 8.60 -31.03 22.13
N ARG A 163 8.60 -31.23 23.45
CA ARG A 163 7.68 -30.50 24.36
C ARG A 163 8.42 -29.39 25.10
N ALA A 164 8.07 -28.15 24.80
CA ALA A 164 8.41 -27.02 25.66
C ALA A 164 7.39 -26.86 26.79
N ARG A 165 7.85 -26.38 27.93
CA ARG A 165 6.99 -26.04 29.11
C ARG A 165 6.34 -24.69 28.92
N ASN A 166 7.14 -23.68 28.52
CA ASN A 166 6.68 -22.33 28.19
C ASN A 166 7.32 -21.84 26.90
N MET A 167 6.61 -20.98 26.19
CA MET A 167 7.03 -20.37 24.93
C MET A 167 6.38 -19.00 24.83
N GLU A 168 7.15 -17.93 25.03
CA GLU A 168 6.63 -16.57 25.04
C GLU A 168 7.58 -15.56 24.39
N VAL A 169 7.02 -14.45 23.90
CA VAL A 169 7.77 -13.28 23.46
C VAL A 169 7.86 -12.30 24.63
N LEU A 170 9.07 -11.96 25.01
CA LEU A 170 9.37 -11.04 26.11
C LEU A 170 9.19 -9.57 25.69
N GLU A 171 9.28 -8.65 26.66
CA GLU A 171 9.15 -7.20 26.41
C GLU A 171 10.27 -6.63 25.54
N ASP A 172 11.45 -7.24 25.57
CA ASP A 172 12.61 -6.88 24.74
C ASP A 172 12.59 -7.49 23.32
N TYR A 173 11.44 -8.04 22.92
CA TYR A 173 11.22 -8.73 21.64
C TYR A 173 12.05 -10.01 21.45
N SER A 174 12.63 -10.57 22.51
CA SER A 174 13.21 -11.91 22.47
C SER A 174 12.14 -12.98 22.70
N ILE A 175 12.39 -14.21 22.24
CA ILE A 175 11.58 -15.39 22.54
C ILE A 175 12.29 -16.19 23.60
N GLU A 176 11.58 -16.55 24.65
CA GLU A 176 12.06 -17.49 25.66
C GLU A 176 11.31 -18.82 25.52
N LEU A 177 12.05 -19.90 25.36
CA LEU A 177 11.53 -21.27 25.41
C LEU A 177 12.07 -21.99 26.63
N SER A 178 11.21 -22.64 27.42
CA SER A 178 11.64 -23.43 28.55
C SER A 178 11.38 -24.93 28.37
N PHE A 179 12.33 -25.77 28.80
CA PHE A 179 12.30 -27.22 28.64
C PHE A 179 12.54 -27.92 29.97
N ALA A 180 12.04 -29.17 30.07
CA ALA A 180 12.18 -29.99 31.28
C ALA A 180 13.58 -30.60 31.41
N ASP A 181 14.27 -30.81 30.29
CA ASP A 181 15.53 -31.50 30.22
C ASP A 181 16.45 -30.89 29.12
N GLU A 182 17.75 -31.18 29.25
CA GLU A 182 18.76 -30.65 28.31
C GLU A 182 18.67 -31.26 26.93
N GLU A 183 18.21 -32.49 26.81
CA GLU A 183 18.09 -33.16 25.52
C GLU A 183 17.05 -32.46 24.63
N SER A 184 15.85 -32.21 25.16
CA SER A 184 14.79 -31.44 24.50
C SER A 184 15.25 -30.05 24.10
N ARG A 185 15.95 -29.32 24.97
CA ARG A 185 16.54 -28.00 24.66
C ARG A 185 17.55 -28.09 23.51
N SER A 186 18.43 -29.12 23.54
CA SER A 186 19.47 -29.28 22.51
C SER A 186 18.88 -29.61 21.14
N GLN A 187 17.86 -30.46 21.11
CA GLN A 187 17.10 -30.74 19.86
C GLN A 187 16.41 -29.49 19.33
N ALA A 188 15.70 -28.75 20.19
CA ALA A 188 15.06 -27.50 19.82
C ALA A 188 16.08 -26.47 19.30
N ARG A 189 17.26 -26.35 19.94
CA ARG A 189 18.34 -25.48 19.48
C ARG A 189 18.78 -25.81 18.05
N ASN A 190 18.92 -27.08 17.72
CA ASN A 190 19.34 -27.50 16.37
C ASN A 190 18.27 -27.13 15.34
N ILE A 191 17.00 -27.41 15.62
CA ILE A 191 15.88 -27.04 14.74
C ILE A 191 15.86 -25.54 14.49
N VAL A 192 15.95 -24.73 15.55
CA VAL A 192 15.93 -23.27 15.41
C VAL A 192 17.15 -22.77 14.63
N ARG A 193 18.34 -23.32 14.83
CA ARG A 193 19.53 -22.92 14.07
C ARG A 193 19.48 -23.29 12.60
N GLU A 194 18.87 -24.42 12.26
CA GLU A 194 18.73 -24.87 10.88
C GLU A 194 17.59 -24.15 10.14
N GLY A 195 16.48 -23.90 10.84
CA GLY A 195 15.28 -23.30 10.21
C GLY A 195 15.21 -21.77 10.27
N PHE A 196 15.94 -21.12 11.20
CA PHE A 196 15.81 -19.68 11.46
C PHE A 196 17.19 -19.02 11.59
N ALA A 197 17.87 -18.85 10.46
CA ALA A 197 19.22 -18.27 10.40
C ALA A 197 19.28 -16.81 10.88
N ASP A 198 18.14 -16.12 10.90
CA ASP A 198 17.98 -14.71 11.32
C ASP A 198 18.04 -14.55 12.86
N LEU A 199 18.10 -15.64 13.62
CA LEU A 199 18.07 -15.61 15.06
C LEU A 199 19.43 -15.95 15.69
N GLN A 200 19.78 -15.20 16.74
CA GLN A 200 20.76 -15.63 17.73
C GLN A 200 20.10 -16.57 18.74
N VAL A 201 20.76 -17.68 19.02
CA VAL A 201 20.24 -18.74 19.90
C VAL A 201 21.17 -18.93 21.07
N ILE A 202 20.73 -18.57 22.26
CA ILE A 202 21.49 -18.64 23.53
C ILE A 202 20.79 -19.61 24.47
N GLY A 203 21.50 -20.66 24.90
CA GLY A 203 21.00 -21.56 25.92
C GLY A 203 21.48 -21.12 27.29
N ARG A 204 20.59 -21.12 28.28
CA ARG A 204 20.91 -20.88 29.70
C ARG A 204 20.15 -21.83 30.60
N GLU A 205 20.55 -21.89 31.86
CA GLU A 205 19.87 -22.63 32.92
C GLU A 205 19.47 -21.67 34.02
N SER A 206 18.26 -21.77 34.48
CA SER A 206 17.75 -20.94 35.56
C SER A 206 16.66 -21.70 36.32
N GLY A 207 16.77 -21.73 37.66
CA GLY A 207 15.74 -22.32 38.51
C GLY A 207 15.50 -23.83 38.32
N GLY A 208 16.44 -24.56 37.71
CA GLY A 208 16.28 -25.98 37.34
C GLY A 208 15.52 -26.22 36.04
N GLU A 209 15.32 -25.19 35.24
CA GLU A 209 14.79 -25.26 33.91
C GLU A 209 15.87 -24.97 32.84
N TYR A 210 15.74 -25.62 31.70
CA TYR A 210 16.63 -25.45 30.55
C TYR A 210 16.02 -24.46 29.60
N LEU A 211 16.59 -23.24 29.54
CA LEU A 211 16.06 -22.13 28.77
C LEU A 211 16.80 -21.97 27.44
N LEU A 212 16.07 -21.52 26.41
CA LEU A 212 16.59 -21.15 25.11
C LEU A 212 16.06 -19.78 24.78
N ASP A 213 16.95 -18.79 24.78
CA ASP A 213 16.62 -17.39 24.41
C ASP A 213 16.96 -17.16 22.94
N LEU A 214 16.01 -16.61 22.22
CA LEU A 214 16.11 -16.34 20.80
C LEU A 214 15.90 -14.85 20.57
N ALA A 215 16.82 -14.20 19.89
CA ALA A 215 16.72 -12.80 19.52
C ALA A 215 17.11 -12.63 18.05
N MET A 216 16.51 -11.66 17.37
CA MET A 216 16.96 -11.30 16.02
C MET A 216 18.40 -10.83 16.05
N THR A 217 19.18 -11.19 15.01
CA THR A 217 20.51 -10.60 14.84
C THR A 217 20.38 -9.09 14.52
N PRO A 218 21.39 -8.26 14.82
CA PRO A 218 21.36 -6.84 14.45
C PRO A 218 21.12 -6.64 12.95
N GLU A 219 21.70 -7.48 12.12
CA GLU A 219 21.54 -7.48 10.66
C GLU A 219 20.08 -7.78 10.27
N SER A 220 19.46 -8.77 10.91
CA SER A 220 18.06 -9.13 10.65
C SER A 220 17.10 -8.05 11.12
N VAL A 221 17.40 -7.34 12.21
CA VAL A 221 16.61 -6.17 12.66
C VAL A 221 16.68 -5.05 11.63
N GLU A 222 17.87 -4.76 11.09
CA GLU A 222 18.02 -3.70 10.08
C GLU A 222 17.35 -4.08 8.76
N GLN A 223 17.45 -5.35 8.34
CA GLN A 223 16.75 -5.86 7.17
C GLN A 223 15.24 -5.76 7.33
N MET A 224 14.70 -6.24 8.48
CA MET A 224 13.28 -6.12 8.79
C MET A 224 12.80 -4.65 8.75
N ARG A 225 13.61 -3.72 9.26
CA ARG A 225 13.31 -2.28 9.22
C ARG A 225 13.20 -1.79 7.78
N SER A 226 14.19 -2.11 6.96
CA SER A 226 14.23 -1.73 5.54
C SER A 226 13.03 -2.29 4.78
N ASP A 227 12.70 -3.55 4.97
CA ASP A 227 11.58 -4.24 4.33
C ASP A 227 10.24 -3.63 4.77
N THR A 228 10.10 -3.35 6.06
CA THR A 228 8.91 -2.71 6.62
C THR A 228 8.69 -1.32 6.03
N ILE A 229 9.74 -0.49 5.94
CA ILE A 229 9.65 0.84 5.31
C ILE A 229 9.26 0.71 3.84
N THR A 230 9.90 -0.18 3.09
CA THR A 230 9.62 -0.40 1.66
C THR A 230 8.19 -0.86 1.42
N ALA A 231 7.69 -1.80 2.23
CA ALA A 231 6.32 -2.28 2.17
C ALA A 231 5.31 -1.15 2.46
N ASN A 232 5.58 -0.33 3.49
CA ASN A 232 4.74 0.82 3.81
C ASN A 232 4.75 1.88 2.70
N GLN A 233 5.92 2.20 2.11
CA GLN A 233 6.01 3.13 0.97
C GLN A 233 5.18 2.64 -0.23
N THR A 234 5.25 1.34 -0.55
CA THR A 234 4.47 0.73 -1.62
C THR A 234 2.97 0.81 -1.33
N SER A 235 2.58 0.47 -0.10
CA SER A 235 1.17 0.55 0.35
C SER A 235 0.63 2.00 0.28
N ILE A 236 1.42 2.97 0.75
CA ILE A 236 1.08 4.39 0.69
C ILE A 236 0.94 4.84 -0.76
N ARG A 237 1.87 4.45 -1.65
CA ARG A 237 1.83 4.79 -3.08
C ARG A 237 0.54 4.30 -3.72
N ASN A 238 0.19 3.04 -3.55
CA ASN A 238 -1.04 2.46 -4.10
C ASN A 238 -2.30 3.21 -3.62
N ARG A 239 -2.31 3.70 -2.37
CA ARG A 239 -3.43 4.51 -1.83
C ARG A 239 -3.46 5.92 -2.40
N VAL A 240 -2.29 6.52 -2.60
CA VAL A 240 -2.19 7.87 -3.17
C VAL A 240 -2.57 7.86 -4.65
N ASP A 241 -2.21 6.79 -5.37
CA ASP A 241 -2.59 6.61 -6.78
C ASP A 241 -4.12 6.55 -6.94
N SER A 242 -4.85 5.97 -5.96
CA SER A 242 -6.32 5.98 -5.96
C SER A 242 -6.95 7.38 -5.77
N LEU A 243 -6.17 8.35 -5.28
CA LEU A 243 -6.58 9.76 -5.21
C LEU A 243 -6.44 10.51 -6.54
N GLY A 244 -5.78 9.89 -7.54
CA GLY A 244 -5.48 10.54 -8.81
C GLY A 244 -4.49 11.70 -8.71
N VAL A 245 -3.66 11.72 -7.64
CA VAL A 245 -2.66 12.78 -7.44
C VAL A 245 -1.53 12.62 -8.45
N SER A 246 -1.25 13.68 -9.19
CA SER A 246 -0.14 13.71 -10.12
C SER A 246 1.19 13.81 -9.36
N GLU A 247 2.07 12.83 -9.58
CA GLU A 247 3.44 12.77 -9.08
C GLU A 247 3.62 13.00 -7.56
N PRO A 248 3.04 12.14 -6.71
CA PRO A 248 3.26 12.21 -5.28
C PRO A 248 4.73 11.91 -4.94
N VAL A 249 5.29 12.64 -3.99
CA VAL A 249 6.62 12.33 -3.44
C VAL A 249 6.45 11.47 -2.21
N ILE A 250 6.98 10.24 -2.25
CA ILE A 250 6.95 9.31 -1.11
C ILE A 250 8.37 8.85 -0.85
N GLN A 251 8.98 9.37 0.21
CA GLN A 251 10.39 9.16 0.53
C GLN A 251 10.60 8.77 1.99
N GLN A 252 11.60 7.93 2.22
CA GLN A 252 12.06 7.66 3.57
C GLN A 252 12.82 8.86 4.12
N GLN A 253 12.52 9.25 5.36
CA GLN A 253 13.23 10.27 6.11
C GLN A 253 13.74 9.73 7.45
N GLY A 254 15.03 9.44 7.52
CA GLY A 254 15.60 8.78 8.70
C GLY A 254 15.25 7.28 8.77
N PRO A 255 15.38 6.65 9.96
CA PRO A 255 15.28 5.20 10.09
C PRO A 255 13.86 4.65 10.04
N ASN A 256 12.85 5.39 10.46
CA ASN A 256 11.47 4.89 10.67
C ASN A 256 10.37 5.87 10.20
N ARG A 257 10.71 6.92 9.45
CA ARG A 257 9.74 7.90 8.97
C ARG A 257 9.62 7.91 7.45
N ILE A 258 8.43 8.21 6.97
CA ILE A 258 8.09 8.36 5.56
C ILE A 258 7.47 9.74 5.38
N VAL A 259 8.03 10.53 4.48
CA VAL A 259 7.45 11.79 4.00
C VAL A 259 6.57 11.48 2.82
N VAL A 260 5.36 12.04 2.83
CA VAL A 260 4.39 11.96 1.75
C VAL A 260 3.97 13.37 1.37
N GLU A 261 4.33 13.78 0.17
CA GLU A 261 3.93 15.08 -0.38
C GLU A 261 2.93 14.86 -1.51
N LEU A 262 1.81 15.54 -1.43
CA LEU A 262 0.70 15.44 -2.36
C LEU A 262 0.45 16.83 -2.98
N PRO A 263 1.17 17.19 -4.06
CA PRO A 263 0.96 18.47 -4.73
C PRO A 263 -0.45 18.57 -5.30
N GLY A 264 -1.05 19.75 -5.22
CA GLY A 264 -2.37 20.03 -5.77
C GLY A 264 -3.57 19.49 -4.97
N VAL A 265 -3.33 18.67 -3.94
CA VAL A 265 -4.41 18.16 -3.07
C VAL A 265 -4.93 19.28 -2.17
N GLN A 266 -6.21 19.59 -2.28
CA GLN A 266 -6.86 20.64 -1.50
C GLN A 266 -7.56 20.11 -0.24
N ASP A 267 -8.06 18.87 -0.27
CA ASP A 267 -8.74 18.23 0.85
C ASP A 267 -7.80 17.39 1.71
N THR A 268 -7.19 18.06 2.71
CA THR A 268 -6.30 17.41 3.68
C THR A 268 -7.01 16.32 4.50
N ALA A 269 -8.30 16.49 4.81
CA ALA A 269 -9.04 15.54 5.63
C ALA A 269 -9.31 14.25 4.86
N GLN A 270 -9.65 14.34 3.57
CA GLN A 270 -9.82 13.19 2.69
C GLN A 270 -8.51 12.44 2.50
N ALA A 271 -7.42 13.15 2.15
CA ALA A 271 -6.10 12.55 2.01
C ALA A 271 -5.69 11.79 3.29
N LYS A 272 -5.92 12.39 4.46
CA LYS A 272 -5.66 11.77 5.76
C LYS A 272 -6.50 10.51 5.96
N ARG A 273 -7.79 10.54 5.67
CA ARG A 273 -8.68 9.35 5.79
C ARG A 273 -8.18 8.19 4.94
N ILE A 274 -7.80 8.45 3.68
CA ILE A 274 -7.33 7.42 2.75
C ILE A 274 -5.97 6.85 3.20
N LEU A 275 -5.04 7.70 3.62
CA LEU A 275 -3.74 7.24 4.11
C LEU A 275 -3.85 6.45 5.43
N GLN A 276 -4.82 6.78 6.28
CA GLN A 276 -5.03 6.12 7.57
C GLN A 276 -5.84 4.82 7.50
N ARG A 277 -6.42 4.46 6.35
CA ARG A 277 -7.10 3.17 6.19
C ARG A 277 -6.09 2.05 6.36
N ILE A 278 -6.23 1.28 7.42
CA ILE A 278 -5.42 0.10 7.69
C ILE A 278 -6.29 -1.12 7.41
N ALA A 279 -5.97 -1.85 6.36
CA ALA A 279 -6.52 -3.17 6.11
C ALA A 279 -5.36 -4.19 6.21
N THR A 280 -5.49 -5.17 7.07
CA THR A 280 -4.55 -6.29 7.16
C THR A 280 -5.23 -7.49 6.53
N LEU A 281 -4.66 -8.00 5.43
CA LEU A 281 -5.11 -9.25 4.83
C LEU A 281 -4.55 -10.41 5.64
N GLN A 282 -5.43 -11.29 6.09
CA GLN A 282 -5.07 -12.52 6.78
C GLN A 282 -5.86 -13.68 6.19
N PHE A 283 -5.21 -14.81 6.03
CA PHE A 283 -5.84 -16.03 5.56
C PHE A 283 -5.98 -16.98 6.75
N HIS A 284 -7.19 -17.47 6.93
CA HIS A 284 -7.54 -18.39 8.00
C HIS A 284 -8.30 -19.59 7.43
N LEU A 285 -8.23 -20.73 8.08
CA LEU A 285 -9.14 -21.83 7.77
C LEU A 285 -10.53 -21.52 8.30
N SER A 286 -11.54 -22.00 7.57
CA SER A 286 -12.90 -22.11 8.11
C SER A 286 -12.89 -23.03 9.32
N ALA A 287 -13.57 -22.64 10.39
CA ALA A 287 -13.64 -23.49 11.58
C ALA A 287 -14.46 -24.76 11.29
N GLU A 288 -14.02 -25.89 11.84
CA GLU A 288 -14.74 -27.15 11.71
C GLU A 288 -16.08 -27.10 12.46
N VAL A 289 -17.06 -27.83 11.95
CA VAL A 289 -18.39 -27.94 12.59
C VAL A 289 -18.23 -28.62 13.95
N GLY A 290 -18.56 -27.89 15.02
CA GLY A 290 -18.43 -28.36 16.40
C GLY A 290 -17.10 -28.00 17.08
N ALA A 291 -16.27 -27.16 16.46
CA ALA A 291 -15.08 -26.63 17.09
C ALA A 291 -15.43 -25.85 18.39
N PRO A 292 -14.54 -25.86 19.42
CA PRO A 292 -14.74 -25.06 20.63
C PRO A 292 -14.85 -23.58 20.29
N SER A 293 -15.75 -22.83 20.94
CA SER A 293 -15.96 -21.39 20.69
C SER A 293 -14.73 -20.52 20.95
N ALA A 294 -13.75 -21.00 21.71
CA ALA A 294 -12.50 -20.32 21.96
C ALA A 294 -11.47 -20.46 20.82
N SER A 295 -11.71 -21.33 19.85
CA SER A 295 -10.79 -21.61 18.73
C SER A 295 -11.13 -20.88 17.44
N TYR A 296 -12.24 -20.15 17.40
CA TYR A 296 -12.66 -19.41 16.21
C TYR A 296 -13.29 -18.07 16.57
N GLU A 297 -13.26 -17.14 15.61
CA GLU A 297 -14.04 -15.90 15.60
C GLU A 297 -15.14 -15.98 14.54
N THR A 298 -16.27 -15.30 14.81
CA THR A 298 -17.39 -15.25 13.87
C THR A 298 -17.39 -13.91 13.16
N TYR A 299 -17.31 -13.95 11.85
CA TYR A 299 -17.43 -12.80 10.95
C TYR A 299 -18.75 -12.87 10.18
N GLU A 300 -19.27 -11.73 9.77
CA GLU A 300 -20.46 -11.65 8.92
C GLU A 300 -20.02 -11.46 7.46
N TYR A 301 -20.49 -12.35 6.59
CA TYR A 301 -20.28 -12.28 5.15
C TYR A 301 -21.62 -12.36 4.42
N GLN A 302 -22.02 -11.31 3.73
CA GLN A 302 -23.30 -11.19 3.01
C GLN A 302 -24.53 -11.60 3.86
N GLY A 303 -24.56 -11.16 5.12
CA GLY A 303 -25.62 -11.49 6.08
C GLY A 303 -25.58 -12.91 6.64
N THR A 304 -24.52 -13.68 6.34
CA THR A 304 -24.32 -15.06 6.85
C THR A 304 -23.12 -15.09 7.80
N PRO A 305 -23.28 -15.63 9.03
CA PRO A 305 -22.15 -15.79 9.94
C PRO A 305 -21.17 -16.86 9.42
N VAL A 306 -19.90 -16.52 9.34
CA VAL A 306 -18.80 -17.41 8.98
C VAL A 306 -17.85 -17.55 10.16
N ASN A 307 -17.63 -18.75 10.62
CA ASN A 307 -16.67 -19.03 11.68
C ASN A 307 -15.29 -19.29 11.09
N VAL A 308 -14.32 -18.53 11.56
CA VAL A 308 -12.95 -18.51 11.06
C VAL A 308 -12.00 -18.87 12.19
N ASN A 309 -11.11 -19.83 11.97
CA ASN A 309 -10.16 -20.28 12.99
C ASN A 309 -9.24 -19.12 13.40
N ASN A 310 -8.89 -19.03 14.68
CA ASN A 310 -8.01 -17.95 15.21
C ASN A 310 -6.59 -18.04 14.66
N ASP A 311 -6.15 -19.21 14.21
CA ASP A 311 -4.80 -19.39 13.65
C ASP A 311 -4.70 -18.75 12.26
N VAL A 312 -3.80 -17.76 12.11
CA VAL A 312 -3.46 -17.15 10.82
C VAL A 312 -2.54 -18.10 10.06
N ILE A 313 -2.98 -18.59 8.91
CA ILE A 313 -2.16 -19.47 8.04
C ILE A 313 -1.17 -18.64 7.25
N LEU A 314 -1.64 -17.50 6.71
CA LEU A 314 -0.87 -16.65 5.83
C LEU A 314 -1.24 -15.19 6.05
N GLN A 315 -0.26 -14.32 6.07
CA GLN A 315 -0.46 -12.87 6.10
C GLN A 315 -0.30 -12.28 4.70
N GLY A 316 -0.92 -11.11 4.48
CA GLY A 316 -0.92 -10.43 3.19
C GLY A 316 0.44 -9.94 2.73
N ASP A 317 1.44 -9.87 3.61
CA ASP A 317 2.84 -9.58 3.28
C ASP A 317 3.51 -10.66 2.43
N ARG A 318 2.94 -11.87 2.41
CA ARG A 318 3.37 -13.00 1.56
C ARG A 318 2.70 -13.02 0.19
N VAL A 319 1.81 -12.08 -0.08
CA VAL A 319 1.15 -11.94 -1.38
C VAL A 319 2.05 -11.14 -2.31
N SER A 320 2.58 -11.79 -3.35
CA SER A 320 3.46 -11.16 -4.33
C SER A 320 2.69 -10.42 -5.44
N ASN A 321 1.51 -10.93 -5.81
CA ASN A 321 0.68 -10.35 -6.85
C ASN A 321 -0.78 -10.81 -6.72
N VAL A 322 -1.71 -9.92 -7.08
CA VAL A 322 -3.14 -10.20 -7.12
C VAL A 322 -3.69 -9.77 -8.47
N ARG A 323 -4.49 -10.62 -9.10
CA ARG A 323 -5.16 -10.30 -10.37
C ARG A 323 -6.57 -10.84 -10.39
N SER A 324 -7.46 -10.09 -10.99
CA SER A 324 -8.79 -10.57 -11.33
C SER A 324 -8.73 -11.42 -12.62
N SER A 325 -9.50 -12.49 -12.67
CA SER A 325 -9.58 -13.43 -13.78
C SER A 325 -10.97 -14.04 -13.83
N LEU A 326 -11.31 -14.74 -14.90
CA LEU A 326 -12.49 -15.58 -14.98
C LEU A 326 -12.08 -17.05 -14.77
N ASP A 327 -12.91 -17.80 -14.06
CA ASP A 327 -12.75 -19.24 -13.93
C ASP A 327 -13.15 -19.97 -15.22
N GLN A 328 -13.03 -21.31 -15.24
CA GLN A 328 -13.39 -22.14 -16.39
C GLN A 328 -14.91 -22.12 -16.73
N TYR A 329 -15.74 -21.58 -15.85
CA TYR A 329 -17.19 -21.41 -16.01
C TYR A 329 -17.58 -19.97 -16.34
N GLY A 330 -16.58 -19.06 -16.52
CA GLY A 330 -16.81 -17.64 -16.80
C GLY A 330 -17.20 -16.80 -15.58
N GLN A 331 -17.02 -17.34 -14.36
CA GLN A 331 -17.28 -16.58 -13.15
C GLN A 331 -16.05 -15.76 -12.72
N PRO A 332 -16.24 -14.56 -12.17
CA PRO A 332 -15.13 -13.75 -11.71
C PRO A 332 -14.42 -14.42 -10.53
N GLN A 333 -13.10 -14.49 -10.59
CA GLN A 333 -12.24 -15.00 -9.53
C GLN A 333 -11.04 -14.07 -9.28
N VAL A 334 -10.52 -14.11 -8.06
CA VAL A 334 -9.28 -13.43 -7.70
C VAL A 334 -8.16 -14.47 -7.60
N VAL A 335 -7.13 -14.29 -8.43
CA VAL A 335 -5.92 -15.13 -8.39
C VAL A 335 -4.87 -14.42 -7.56
N ILE A 336 -4.48 -15.06 -6.46
CA ILE A 336 -3.46 -14.55 -5.52
C ILE A 336 -2.21 -15.38 -5.71
N ASN A 337 -1.10 -14.72 -6.06
CA ASN A 337 0.21 -15.34 -6.14
C ASN A 337 0.96 -15.05 -4.83
N LEU A 338 1.52 -16.09 -4.25
CA LEU A 338 2.30 -16.01 -3.02
C LEU A 338 3.80 -15.95 -3.37
N ASP A 339 4.62 -15.43 -2.46
CA ASP A 339 6.06 -15.57 -2.52
C ASP A 339 6.49 -17.02 -2.21
N ALA A 340 7.81 -17.31 -2.26
CA ALA A 340 8.33 -18.66 -2.06
C ALA A 340 8.04 -19.20 -0.64
N GLU A 341 8.06 -18.33 0.38
CA GLU A 341 7.77 -18.71 1.77
C GLU A 341 6.28 -18.92 1.98
N GLY A 342 5.41 -18.03 1.45
CA GLY A 342 3.96 -18.19 1.50
C GLY A 342 3.48 -19.47 0.80
N GLY A 343 4.12 -19.83 -0.33
CA GLY A 343 3.85 -21.09 -1.03
C GLY A 343 4.18 -22.33 -0.21
N GLN A 344 5.18 -22.27 0.66
CA GLN A 344 5.53 -23.38 1.56
C GLN A 344 4.58 -23.49 2.76
N GLN A 345 4.01 -22.36 3.22
CA GLN A 345 3.08 -22.34 4.36
C GLN A 345 1.69 -22.90 4.02
N VAL A 346 1.30 -22.87 2.75
CA VAL A 346 -0.05 -23.32 2.28
C VAL A 346 -0.03 -24.75 1.75
N ASN A 347 1.13 -25.35 1.48
CA ASN A 347 1.29 -26.74 1.08
C ASN A 347 1.48 -27.66 2.27
#